data_de1d0d815a7bc5811b4b3161f89504a6
#
_entry.id   de1d0d815a7bc5811b4b3161f89504a6
#
_cell.length_a   1.000
_cell.length_b   1.000
_cell.length_c   1.000
_cell.angle_alpha   90.00
_cell.angle_beta   90.00
_cell.angle_gamma   90.00
#
_symmetry.space_group_name_H-M   'P 1'
#
loop_
_entity.id
_entity.type
_entity.pdbx_description
1 polymer ?
#
loop_
_entity_poly.entity_id
_entity_poly.type
_entity_poly.pdbx_seq_one_letter_code
_entity_poly.pdbx_strand_id
1 'polypeptide(L)'
;MAGRPARMHEMEVLAPRRDIEPDLRLTLLSGFELSFRSRQVPLAPSGQRLIAYLALQDRWVPRSLCAGTLWPDSPEAHAAANLRSVLWRLNVSQQPLVETSRSDLRLASTVHVDVHEMTRRAEHLLRPGGPHATAVREGV
;
A
#
# COMPACT_ATOMS: atom_id res chain seq x y z
N MET A 1 -44.19 2.10 19.83
CA MET A 1 -43.12 3.08 20.03
C MET A 1 -41.72 2.56 19.79
N ALA A 2 -41.55 1.34 19.32
CA ALA A 2 -40.25 0.73 19.06
C ALA A 2 -39.76 0.79 17.62
N GLY A 3 -40.36 1.58 16.73
CA GLY A 3 -40.07 1.58 15.30
C GLY A 3 -39.08 2.63 14.81
N ARG A 4 -38.60 3.54 15.65
CA ARG A 4 -37.76 4.66 15.20
C ARG A 4 -36.27 4.38 15.08
N PRO A 5 -35.63 3.49 15.86
CA PRO A 5 -34.21 3.18 15.67
C PRO A 5 -33.93 2.41 14.39
N ALA A 6 -34.86 1.59 13.91
CA ALA A 6 -34.73 0.81 12.69
C ALA A 6 -34.71 1.69 11.43
N ARG A 7 -35.45 2.80 11.41
CA ARG A 7 -35.48 3.74 10.27
C ARG A 7 -34.20 4.53 10.11
N MET A 8 -33.54 4.90 11.20
CA MET A 8 -32.24 5.57 11.13
C MET A 8 -31.15 4.63 10.61
N HIS A 9 -31.25 3.35 10.95
CA HIS A 9 -30.31 2.34 10.47
C HIS A 9 -30.50 2.04 8.98
N GLU A 10 -31.71 2.03 8.50
CA GLU A 10 -32.02 1.88 7.06
C GLU A 10 -31.56 3.09 6.24
N MET A 11 -31.66 4.29 6.78
CA MET A 11 -31.17 5.51 6.12
C MET A 11 -29.63 5.55 6.04
N GLU A 12 -28.95 4.98 7.03
CA GLU A 12 -27.49 4.87 7.04
C GLU A 12 -26.99 3.87 6.00
N VAL A 13 -27.71 2.79 5.76
CA VAL A 13 -27.41 1.80 4.72
C VAL A 13 -27.69 2.32 3.31
N LEU A 14 -28.65 3.23 3.15
CA LEU A 14 -29.02 3.85 1.87
C LEU A 14 -28.25 5.13 1.56
N ALA A 15 -27.46 5.65 2.50
CA ALA A 15 -26.60 6.80 2.22
C ALA A 15 -25.57 6.41 1.14
N PRO A 16 -25.39 7.25 0.08
CA PRO A 16 -24.39 6.96 -0.94
C PRO A 16 -23.05 6.73 -0.24
N ARG A 17 -22.43 5.60 -0.56
CA ARG A 17 -21.07 5.33 -0.09
C ARG A 17 -20.21 6.49 -0.57
N ARG A 18 -19.93 7.43 0.31
CA ARG A 18 -18.84 8.38 0.08
C ARG A 18 -17.62 7.51 -0.17
N ASP A 19 -16.92 7.77 -1.25
CA ASP A 19 -15.62 7.18 -1.49
C ASP A 19 -14.81 7.38 -0.22
N ILE A 20 -14.79 6.35 0.62
CA ILE A 20 -14.02 6.39 1.86
C ILE A 20 -12.58 6.38 1.40
N GLU A 21 -11.93 7.53 1.45
CA GLU A 21 -10.50 7.60 1.19
C GLU A 21 -9.79 6.63 2.14
N PRO A 22 -8.89 5.78 1.60
CA PRO A 22 -8.15 4.87 2.45
C PRO A 22 -7.39 5.66 3.52
N ASP A 23 -7.44 5.20 4.76
CA ASP A 23 -6.77 5.86 5.88
C ASP A 23 -5.27 6.01 5.65
N LEU A 24 -4.62 4.98 5.12
CA LEU A 24 -3.20 4.98 4.77
C LEU A 24 -3.00 5.05 3.26
N ARG A 25 -2.34 6.09 2.82
CA ARG A 25 -2.03 6.31 1.39
C ARG A 25 -0.54 6.52 1.19
N LEU A 26 0.03 5.76 0.26
CA LEU A 26 1.41 5.89 -0.16
C LEU A 26 1.47 6.37 -1.61
N THR A 27 2.13 7.49 -1.83
CA THR A 27 2.41 8.05 -3.15
C THR A 27 3.87 7.79 -3.49
N LEU A 28 4.13 7.21 -4.65
CA LEU A 28 5.48 6.95 -5.17
C LEU A 28 5.72 7.61 -6.53
N LEU A 29 4.67 7.85 -7.32
CA LEU A 29 4.79 8.36 -8.69
C LEU A 29 5.35 9.78 -8.78
N SER A 30 5.06 10.61 -7.81
CA SER A 30 5.54 12.00 -7.73
C SER A 30 6.56 12.24 -6.62
N GLY A 31 7.11 11.17 -6.07
CA GLY A 31 7.98 11.20 -4.90
C GLY A 31 7.36 10.47 -3.72
N PHE A 32 8.19 10.13 -2.74
CA PHE A 32 7.70 9.40 -1.57
C PHE A 32 6.87 10.31 -0.67
N GLU A 33 5.62 9.95 -0.48
CA GLU A 33 4.75 10.62 0.49
C GLU A 33 3.82 9.57 1.13
N LEU A 34 3.88 9.47 2.44
CA LEU A 34 2.97 8.64 3.22
C LEU A 34 2.03 9.54 4.00
N SER A 35 0.73 9.27 3.90
CA SER A 35 -0.29 10.01 4.64
C SER A 35 -1.24 9.06 5.37
N PHE A 36 -1.72 9.51 6.52
CA PHE A 36 -2.75 8.86 7.30
C PHE A 36 -3.87 9.88 7.53
N ARG A 37 -5.07 9.59 7.00
CA ARG A 37 -6.23 10.49 7.06
C ARG A 37 -5.87 11.91 6.60
N SER A 38 -5.24 12.00 5.43
CA SER A 38 -4.79 13.26 4.81
C SER A 38 -3.70 14.02 5.57
N ARG A 39 -3.12 13.44 6.61
CA ARG A 39 -1.97 14.01 7.32
C ARG A 39 -0.70 13.28 6.93
N GLN A 40 0.33 14.05 6.59
CA GLN A 40 1.64 13.49 6.30
C GLN A 40 2.21 12.73 7.50
N VAL A 41 2.73 11.54 7.22
CA VAL A 41 3.47 10.74 8.20
C VAL A 41 4.94 10.79 7.84
N PRO A 42 5.78 11.51 8.62
CA PRO A 42 7.20 11.58 8.33
C PRO A 42 7.87 10.25 8.64
N LEU A 43 8.72 9.78 7.74
CA LEU A 43 9.57 8.61 7.94
C LEU A 43 11.02 8.97 7.71
N ALA A 44 11.93 8.36 8.48
CA ALA A 44 13.36 8.43 8.24
C ALA A 44 13.68 7.83 6.84
N PRO A 45 14.78 8.26 6.19
CA PRO A 45 15.13 7.77 4.84
C PRO A 45 15.20 6.24 4.73
N SER A 46 15.70 5.55 5.73
CA SER A 46 15.75 4.09 5.75
C SER A 46 14.36 3.45 5.79
N GLY A 47 13.43 4.05 6.54
CA GLY A 47 12.02 3.64 6.57
C GLY A 47 11.34 3.87 5.22
N GLN A 48 11.57 5.03 4.61
CA GLN A 48 11.04 5.33 3.26
C GLN A 48 11.51 4.31 2.23
N ARG A 49 12.79 3.96 2.24
CA ARG A 49 13.37 2.97 1.32
C ARG A 49 12.74 1.60 1.50
N LEU A 50 12.57 1.14 2.74
CA LEU A 50 11.94 -0.14 3.03
C LEU A 50 10.48 -0.16 2.56
N ILE A 51 9.71 0.84 2.90
CA ILE A 51 8.29 0.92 2.52
C ILE A 51 8.14 0.98 1.00
N ALA A 52 8.94 1.81 0.31
CA ALA A 52 8.92 1.88 -1.15
C ALA A 52 9.29 0.53 -1.79
N TYR A 53 10.31 -0.13 -1.28
CA TYR A 53 10.74 -1.43 -1.78
C TYR A 53 9.64 -2.49 -1.63
N LEU A 54 9.02 -2.59 -0.46
CA LEU A 54 7.94 -3.54 -0.23
C LEU A 54 6.70 -3.22 -1.06
N ALA A 55 6.39 -1.94 -1.26
CA ALA A 55 5.29 -1.52 -2.13
C ALA A 55 5.51 -1.95 -3.58
N LEU A 56 6.71 -1.79 -4.11
CA LEU A 56 7.04 -2.17 -5.48
C LEU A 56 7.08 -3.69 -5.67
N GLN A 57 7.45 -4.45 -4.65
CA GLN A 57 7.42 -5.90 -4.72
C GLN A 57 5.99 -6.46 -4.71
N ASP A 58 5.10 -5.83 -3.96
CA ASP A 58 3.68 -6.21 -3.82
C ASP A 58 3.47 -7.71 -3.51
N ARG A 59 4.34 -8.27 -2.68
CA ARG A 59 4.35 -9.67 -2.28
C ARG A 59 5.12 -9.87 -0.98
N TRP A 60 5.04 -11.06 -0.40
CA TRP A 60 5.92 -11.47 0.68
C TRP A 60 7.37 -11.52 0.20
N VAL A 61 8.26 -10.89 0.92
CA VAL A 61 9.69 -10.80 0.58
C VAL A 61 10.50 -11.31 1.77
N PRO A 62 11.44 -12.25 1.55
CA PRO A 62 12.31 -12.72 2.62
C PRO A 62 13.09 -11.59 3.29
N ARG A 63 13.21 -11.64 4.61
CA ARG A 63 13.95 -10.62 5.39
C ARG A 63 15.38 -10.48 4.91
N SER A 64 16.03 -11.59 4.59
CA SER A 64 17.41 -11.62 4.08
C SER A 64 17.54 -10.86 2.76
N LEU A 65 16.55 -11.02 1.87
CA LEU A 65 16.51 -10.29 0.60
C LEU A 65 16.28 -8.79 0.82
N CYS A 66 15.38 -8.41 1.71
CA CYS A 66 15.17 -7.01 2.08
C CYS A 66 16.46 -6.38 2.61
N ALA A 67 17.11 -7.04 3.56
CA ALA A 67 18.33 -6.54 4.18
C ALA A 67 19.46 -6.41 3.16
N GLY A 68 19.69 -7.44 2.34
CA GLY A 68 20.73 -7.43 1.32
C GLY A 68 20.50 -6.38 0.22
N THR A 69 19.25 -6.15 -0.14
CA THR A 69 18.91 -5.15 -1.16
C THR A 69 19.04 -3.72 -0.64
N LEU A 70 18.65 -3.47 0.60
CA LEU A 70 18.68 -2.12 1.17
C LEU A 70 20.05 -1.72 1.73
N TRP A 71 20.85 -2.68 2.15
CA TRP A 71 22.21 -2.46 2.68
C TRP A 71 23.21 -3.38 1.98
N PRO A 72 23.43 -3.21 0.66
CA PRO A 72 24.27 -4.13 -0.11
C PRO A 72 25.73 -4.08 0.27
N ASP A 73 26.22 -2.96 0.82
CA ASP A 73 27.61 -2.76 1.21
C ASP A 73 27.91 -3.16 2.68
N SER A 74 26.87 -3.59 3.40
CA SER A 74 27.03 -4.02 4.80
C SER A 74 27.18 -5.54 4.88
N PRO A 75 27.96 -6.05 5.85
CA PRO A 75 27.94 -7.48 6.17
C PRO A 75 26.53 -7.94 6.52
N GLU A 76 26.21 -9.19 6.23
CA GLU A 76 24.87 -9.76 6.41
C GLU A 76 24.30 -9.52 7.81
N ALA A 77 25.11 -9.71 8.86
CA ALA A 77 24.69 -9.47 10.24
C ALA A 77 24.34 -8.02 10.52
N HIS A 78 25.08 -7.07 9.95
CA HIS A 78 24.79 -5.63 10.07
C HIS A 78 23.55 -5.23 9.29
N ALA A 79 23.40 -5.76 8.08
CA ALA A 79 22.21 -5.52 7.28
C ALA A 79 20.93 -6.03 7.99
N ALA A 80 21.00 -7.23 8.59
CA ALA A 80 19.90 -7.78 9.38
C ALA A 80 19.59 -6.92 10.61
N ALA A 81 20.60 -6.41 11.30
CA ALA A 81 20.42 -5.52 12.44
C ALA A 81 19.82 -4.18 12.04
N ASN A 82 20.25 -3.62 10.92
CA ASN A 82 19.67 -2.39 10.36
C ASN A 82 18.19 -2.57 10.03
N LEU A 83 17.85 -3.69 9.42
CA LEU A 83 16.45 -4.02 9.11
C LEU A 83 15.60 -4.12 10.38
N ARG A 84 16.08 -4.81 11.41
CA ARG A 84 15.37 -4.89 12.69
C ARG A 84 15.13 -3.52 13.31
N SER A 85 16.13 -2.64 13.27
CA SER A 85 16.02 -1.28 13.79
C SER A 85 14.97 -0.47 13.04
N VAL A 86 14.94 -0.56 11.72
CA VAL A 86 13.93 0.13 10.89
C VAL A 86 12.53 -0.39 11.19
N LEU A 87 12.36 -1.70 11.25
CA LEU A 87 11.06 -2.33 11.57
C LEU A 87 10.57 -1.91 12.95
N TRP A 88 11.46 -1.87 13.93
CA TRP A 88 11.10 -1.43 15.29
C TRP A 88 10.58 0.01 15.29
N ARG A 89 11.28 0.93 14.60
CA ARG A 89 10.85 2.33 14.50
C ARG A 89 9.51 2.48 13.77
N LEU A 90 9.26 1.68 12.74
CA LEU A 90 7.99 1.69 12.03
C LEU A 90 6.84 1.17 12.88
N ASN A 91 7.09 0.18 13.74
CA ASN A 91 6.06 -0.39 14.62
C ASN A 91 5.68 0.51 15.80
N VAL A 92 6.49 1.50 16.12
CA VAL A 92 6.16 2.51 17.15
C VAL A 92 5.06 3.46 16.67
N SER A 93 4.90 3.61 15.37
CA SER A 93 3.76 4.34 14.82
C SER A 93 2.46 3.57 15.07
N GLN A 94 1.38 4.29 15.36
CA GLN A 94 0.09 3.70 15.74
C GLN A 94 -0.57 2.83 14.65
N GLN A 95 -0.03 2.86 13.43
CA GLN A 95 -0.55 2.12 12.29
C GLN A 95 0.49 1.14 11.78
N PRO A 96 0.17 -0.15 11.70
CA PRO A 96 1.10 -1.13 11.15
C PRO A 96 1.25 -0.93 9.65
N LEU A 97 2.46 -0.58 9.22
CA LEU A 97 2.81 -0.38 7.82
C LEU A 97 3.35 -1.66 7.17
N VAL A 98 3.93 -2.54 7.96
CA VAL A 98 4.56 -3.77 7.49
C VAL A 98 3.96 -4.96 8.21
N GLU A 99 3.52 -5.94 7.45
CA GLU A 99 3.12 -7.25 7.95
C GLU A 99 4.34 -8.16 7.98
N THR A 100 4.47 -8.92 9.05
CA THR A 100 5.59 -9.84 9.24
C THR A 100 5.09 -11.26 9.38
N SER A 101 5.77 -12.20 8.71
CA SER A 101 5.69 -13.62 8.98
C SER A 101 6.98 -14.07 9.66
N ARG A 102 7.18 -15.40 9.83
CA ARG A 102 8.41 -15.92 10.47
C ARG A 102 9.69 -15.40 9.81
N SER A 103 9.73 -15.36 8.49
CA SER A 103 10.93 -15.04 7.71
C SER A 103 10.72 -13.96 6.68
N ASP A 104 9.49 -13.53 6.46
CA ASP A 104 9.13 -12.66 5.35
C ASP A 104 8.46 -11.37 5.82
N LEU A 105 8.51 -10.37 4.96
CA LEU A 105 7.88 -9.07 5.14
C LEU A 105 7.03 -8.74 3.92
N ARG A 106 5.96 -8.00 4.14
CA ARG A 106 5.24 -7.32 3.06
C ARG A 106 4.65 -6.01 3.54
N LEU A 107 4.35 -5.12 2.60
CA LEU A 107 3.58 -3.93 2.91
C LEU A 107 2.19 -4.33 3.41
N ALA A 108 1.70 -3.67 4.45
CA ALA A 108 0.36 -3.94 4.97
C ALA A 108 -0.69 -3.72 3.88
N SER A 109 -1.66 -4.63 3.78
CA SER A 109 -2.73 -4.57 2.77
C SER A 109 -3.65 -3.36 2.94
N THR A 110 -3.63 -2.74 4.12
CA THR A 110 -4.38 -1.51 4.41
C THR A 110 -3.77 -0.27 3.79
N VAL A 111 -2.51 -0.32 3.33
CA VAL A 111 -1.84 0.80 2.66
C VAL A 111 -2.25 0.85 1.19
N HIS A 112 -2.86 1.94 0.80
CA HIS A 112 -3.24 2.18 -0.59
C HIS A 112 -2.08 2.83 -1.35
N VAL A 113 -1.61 2.18 -2.41
CA VAL A 113 -0.43 2.61 -3.18
C VAL A 113 -0.85 3.07 -4.56
N ASP A 114 -0.44 4.27 -4.96
CA ASP A 114 -0.79 4.86 -6.26
C ASP A 114 -0.29 4.03 -7.47
N VAL A 115 0.91 3.47 -7.37
CA VAL A 115 1.47 2.61 -8.42
C VAL A 115 0.60 1.37 -8.64
N HIS A 116 0.09 0.77 -7.57
CA HIS A 116 -0.79 -0.41 -7.68
C HIS A 116 -2.09 -0.08 -8.39
N GLU A 117 -2.68 1.06 -8.07
CA GLU A 117 -3.91 1.53 -8.71
C GLU A 117 -3.68 1.78 -10.20
N MET A 118 -2.58 2.43 -10.54
CA MET A 118 -2.23 2.71 -11.94
C MET A 118 -1.98 1.42 -12.73
N THR A 119 -1.29 0.45 -12.14
CA THR A 119 -1.05 -0.86 -12.77
C THR A 119 -2.37 -1.57 -13.04
N ARG A 120 -3.27 -1.61 -12.08
CA ARG A 120 -4.60 -2.23 -12.26
C ARG A 120 -5.41 -1.55 -13.36
N ARG A 121 -5.35 -0.23 -13.45
CA ARG A 121 -6.02 0.52 -14.53
C ARG A 121 -5.42 0.19 -15.89
N ALA A 122 -4.11 0.15 -15.99
CA ALA A 122 -3.42 -0.21 -17.23
C ALA A 122 -3.77 -1.64 -17.67
N GLU A 123 -3.74 -2.60 -16.77
CA GLU A 123 -4.13 -3.99 -17.05
C GLU A 123 -5.58 -4.10 -17.52
N HIS A 124 -6.47 -3.33 -16.90
CA HIS A 124 -7.88 -3.30 -17.32
C HIS A 124 -8.07 -2.76 -18.74
N LEU A 125 -7.32 -1.72 -19.10
CA LEU A 125 -7.37 -1.14 -20.47
C LEU A 125 -6.75 -2.05 -21.53
N LEU A 126 -5.75 -2.85 -21.15
CA LEU A 126 -5.03 -3.75 -22.07
C LEU A 126 -5.68 -5.12 -22.21
N ARG A 127 -6.73 -5.44 -21.43
CA ARG A 127 -7.44 -6.71 -21.56
C ARG A 127 -8.13 -6.83 -22.91
N PRO A 128 -8.04 -8.01 -23.58
CA PRO A 128 -8.82 -8.29 -24.79
C PRO A 128 -10.32 -8.15 -24.47
N GLY A 129 -11.02 -7.24 -25.16
CA GLY A 129 -12.42 -6.95 -24.90
C GLY A 129 -12.70 -5.72 -24.03
N GLY A 130 -11.65 -4.97 -23.66
CA GLY A 130 -11.80 -3.68 -23.02
C GLY A 130 -12.42 -2.61 -23.94
N PRO A 131 -12.95 -1.51 -23.38
CA PRO A 131 -13.70 -0.51 -24.15
C PRO A 131 -12.94 0.11 -25.31
N HIS A 132 -11.62 -0.02 -25.35
CA HIS A 132 -10.80 0.47 -26.46
C HIS A 132 -10.49 -0.58 -27.53
N ALA A 133 -10.72 -1.87 -27.26
CA ALA A 133 -10.48 -2.93 -28.23
C ALA A 133 -11.52 -2.92 -29.37
N THR A 134 -12.68 -2.34 -29.14
CA THR A 134 -13.77 -2.25 -30.12
C THR A 134 -13.56 -1.11 -31.11
N ALA A 135 -12.86 -0.03 -30.71
CA ALA A 135 -12.64 1.14 -31.56
C ALA A 135 -11.63 0.89 -32.68
N VAL A 136 -10.74 -0.08 -32.51
CA VAL A 136 -9.70 -0.41 -33.49
C VAL A 136 -10.23 -1.33 -34.62
N ARG A 137 -11.34 -2.01 -34.38
CA ARG A 137 -11.96 -2.92 -35.38
C ARG A 137 -12.91 -2.23 -36.34
N GLU A 138 -13.40 -1.04 -36.02
CA GLU A 138 -14.35 -0.31 -36.86
C GLU A 138 -13.70 0.65 -37.87
N GLY A 139 -12.36 0.76 -37.87
CA GLY A 139 -11.60 1.64 -38.73
C GLY A 139 -10.90 0.97 -39.91
N VAL A 140 -11.32 -0.23 -40.28
CA VAL A 140 -10.75 -0.92 -41.45
C VAL A 140 -11.84 -1.08 -42.52
#